data_3d794b9fad54c2142b386b31855a5094
#
_entry.id   3d794b9fad54c2142b386b31855a5094
#
_cell.length_a   1.000
_cell.length_b   1.000
_cell.length_c   1.000
_cell.angle_alpha   90.00
_cell.angle_beta   90.00
_cell.angle_gamma   90.00
#
_symmetry.space_group_name_H-M   'P 1'
#
loop_
_entity.id
_entity.type
_entity.pdbx_description
1 polymer ?
#
loop_
_entity_poly.entity_id
_entity_poly.type
_entity_poly.pdbx_seq_one_letter_code
_entity_poly.pdbx_strand_id
1 'polypeptide(L)'
;MSSTGLELRHRTPPEWAATALQDPEGLLSDHAHCEKKAAVTALNLSLNLAGDPRAAVLLARLAEEELNHYRRVLELLQDHGWALRPDAGNAYAAALHATTGRGGPDRLLDRLLVAALIEARSCERLKLLEEGAAAWQGRPRAWLDLLLELERCEAGHALAYRSLAVERFGPAALDRLDALLEVEAEAIRGCPWRSAVH
;
A
#
# COMPACT_ATOMS: atom_id res chain seq x y z
N MET A 1 -19.15 0.83 -5.62
CA MET A 1 -18.42 0.74 -4.34
C MET A 1 -16.95 0.57 -4.67
N SER A 2 -16.03 1.18 -3.93
CA SER A 2 -14.58 0.98 -4.13
C SER A 2 -14.22 -0.50 -3.93
N SER A 3 -13.31 -1.04 -4.74
CA SER A 3 -12.80 -2.42 -4.61
C SER A 3 -12.16 -2.68 -3.24
N THR A 4 -11.61 -1.64 -2.62
CA THR A 4 -10.97 -1.67 -1.29
C THR A 4 -11.96 -1.61 -0.11
N GLY A 5 -13.25 -1.37 -0.35
CA GLY A 5 -14.22 -1.08 0.71
C GLY A 5 -13.93 0.22 1.50
N LEU A 6 -12.97 1.03 1.02
CA LEU A 6 -12.58 2.32 1.57
C LEU A 6 -12.79 3.40 0.52
N GLU A 7 -13.41 4.51 0.89
CA GLU A 7 -13.56 5.71 0.06
C GLU A 7 -12.52 6.74 0.49
N LEU A 8 -11.40 6.81 -0.23
CA LEU A 8 -10.37 7.82 -0.01
C LEU A 8 -10.94 9.21 -0.31
N ARG A 9 -10.76 10.17 0.61
CA ARG A 9 -11.34 11.51 0.53
C ARG A 9 -10.64 12.45 -0.45
N HIS A 10 -9.39 12.14 -0.79
CA HIS A 10 -8.66 12.83 -1.84
C HIS A 10 -8.26 11.81 -2.91
N ARG A 11 -8.62 12.08 -4.17
CA ARG A 11 -8.21 11.25 -5.30
C ARG A 11 -6.91 11.79 -5.88
N THR A 12 -5.98 10.88 -6.20
CA THR A 12 -4.78 11.25 -6.96
C THR A 12 -5.20 11.72 -8.37
N PRO A 13 -4.78 12.92 -8.81
CA PRO A 13 -5.04 13.37 -10.17
C PRO A 13 -4.41 12.40 -11.20
N PRO A 14 -5.10 12.12 -12.34
CA PRO A 14 -4.57 11.19 -13.35
C PRO A 14 -3.20 11.60 -13.91
N GLU A 15 -2.90 12.90 -13.92
CA GLU A 15 -1.62 13.44 -14.37
C GLU A 15 -0.43 12.98 -13.54
N TRP A 16 -0.67 12.53 -12.30
CA TRP A 16 0.35 11.93 -11.45
C TRP A 16 1.01 10.72 -12.14
N ALA A 17 0.24 9.87 -12.82
CA ALA A 17 0.77 8.70 -13.50
C ALA A 17 1.82 9.05 -14.56
N ALA A 18 1.63 10.16 -15.28
CA ALA A 18 2.61 10.65 -16.25
C ALA A 18 3.94 11.04 -15.59
N THR A 19 3.90 11.64 -14.39
CA THR A 19 5.10 11.95 -13.61
C THR A 19 5.75 10.69 -13.06
N ALA A 20 4.97 9.77 -12.51
CA ALA A 20 5.47 8.51 -11.95
C ALA A 20 6.18 7.64 -12.99
N LEU A 21 5.69 7.63 -14.23
CA LEU A 21 6.23 6.85 -15.35
C LEU A 21 7.46 7.49 -16.02
N GLN A 22 7.92 8.68 -15.61
CA GLN A 22 9.13 9.32 -16.17
C GLN A 22 10.43 8.58 -15.81
N ASP A 23 10.46 7.90 -14.66
CA ASP A 23 11.60 7.13 -14.21
C ASP A 23 11.13 5.73 -13.74
N PRO A 24 10.97 4.78 -14.68
CA PRO A 24 10.47 3.44 -14.37
C PRO A 24 11.35 2.65 -13.40
N GLU A 25 12.67 2.79 -13.48
CA GLU A 25 13.61 2.15 -12.54
C GLU A 25 13.41 2.68 -11.11
N GLY A 26 13.24 4.00 -10.96
CA GLY A 26 12.94 4.63 -9.67
C GLY A 26 11.60 4.19 -9.11
N LEU A 27 10.55 4.16 -9.96
CA LEU A 27 9.21 3.72 -9.59
C LEU A 27 9.19 2.26 -9.11
N LEU A 28 9.83 1.33 -9.85
CA LEU A 28 9.89 -0.08 -9.46
C LEU A 28 10.75 -0.27 -8.20
N SER A 29 11.82 0.50 -8.03
CA SER A 29 12.63 0.45 -6.82
C SER A 29 11.84 0.89 -5.59
N ASP A 30 11.08 1.99 -5.68
CA ASP A 30 10.20 2.46 -4.62
C ASP A 30 9.13 1.40 -4.29
N HIS A 31 8.49 0.84 -5.33
CA HIS A 31 7.49 -0.20 -5.17
C HIS A 31 8.06 -1.44 -4.47
N ALA A 32 9.22 -1.94 -4.88
CA ALA A 32 9.88 -3.04 -4.19
C ALA A 32 10.10 -2.76 -2.69
N HIS A 33 10.47 -1.51 -2.34
CA HIS A 33 10.61 -1.14 -0.94
C HIS A 33 9.25 -1.06 -0.21
N CYS A 34 8.16 -0.69 -0.88
CA CYS A 34 6.81 -0.70 -0.32
C CYS A 34 6.39 -2.13 0.02
N GLU A 35 6.48 -3.07 -0.92
CA GLU A 35 6.14 -4.49 -0.72
C GLU A 35 6.92 -5.12 0.45
N LYS A 36 8.24 -4.90 0.48
CA LYS A 36 9.06 -5.35 1.60
C LYS A 36 8.58 -4.80 2.95
N LYS A 37 8.19 -3.52 3.02
CA LYS A 37 7.71 -2.89 4.24
C LYS A 37 6.31 -3.39 4.62
N ALA A 38 5.45 -3.65 3.64
CA ALA A 38 4.12 -4.23 3.83
C ALA A 38 4.23 -5.64 4.44
N ALA A 39 5.11 -6.50 3.91
CA ALA A 39 5.39 -7.83 4.47
C ALA A 39 5.83 -7.76 5.95
N VAL A 40 6.79 -6.87 6.26
CA VAL A 40 7.26 -6.65 7.64
C VAL A 40 6.14 -6.14 8.54
N THR A 41 5.28 -5.26 8.02
CA THR A 41 4.12 -4.73 8.77
C THR A 41 3.14 -5.83 9.11
N ALA A 42 2.78 -6.71 8.17
CA ALA A 42 1.90 -7.85 8.39
C ALA A 42 2.47 -8.81 9.44
N LEU A 43 3.76 -9.17 9.35
CA LEU A 43 4.43 -10.02 10.35
C LEU A 43 4.43 -9.38 11.74
N ASN A 44 4.73 -8.09 11.85
CA ASN A 44 4.71 -7.39 13.12
C ASN A 44 3.30 -7.27 13.72
N LEU A 45 2.26 -7.13 12.90
CA LEU A 45 0.88 -7.13 13.35
C LEU A 45 0.45 -8.53 13.83
N SER A 46 0.90 -9.61 13.19
CA SER A 46 0.62 -10.98 13.62
C SER A 46 1.11 -11.26 15.04
N LEU A 47 2.28 -10.72 15.42
CA LEU A 47 2.80 -10.83 16.79
C LEU A 47 1.89 -10.15 17.83
N ASN A 48 1.26 -9.03 17.47
CA ASN A 48 0.34 -8.32 18.36
C ASN A 48 -1.04 -9.00 18.45
N LEU A 49 -1.33 -9.95 17.56
CA LEU A 49 -2.55 -10.73 17.48
C LEU A 49 -2.31 -12.21 17.79
N ALA A 50 -1.20 -12.56 18.45
CA ALA A 50 -0.82 -13.95 18.78
C ALA A 50 -1.88 -14.72 19.59
N GLY A 51 -2.77 -14.02 20.32
CA GLY A 51 -3.94 -14.61 20.99
C GLY A 51 -5.11 -14.94 20.06
N ASP A 52 -5.05 -14.58 18.78
CA ASP A 52 -6.04 -14.88 17.75
C ASP A 52 -5.37 -15.64 16.58
N PRO A 53 -5.41 -16.98 16.60
CA PRO A 53 -4.77 -17.80 15.57
C PRO A 53 -5.29 -17.52 14.15
N ARG A 54 -6.57 -17.12 13.99
CA ARG A 54 -7.15 -16.82 12.67
C ARG A 54 -6.56 -15.56 12.10
N ALA A 55 -6.49 -14.49 12.91
CA ALA A 55 -5.87 -13.24 12.52
C ALA A 55 -4.37 -13.44 12.24
N ALA A 56 -3.66 -14.20 13.06
CA ALA A 56 -2.24 -14.50 12.86
C ALA A 56 -1.99 -15.24 11.53
N VAL A 57 -2.80 -16.24 11.19
CA VAL A 57 -2.71 -16.98 9.92
C VAL A 57 -3.03 -16.06 8.74
N LEU A 58 -4.06 -15.21 8.83
CA LEU A 58 -4.39 -14.25 7.78
C LEU A 58 -3.21 -13.31 7.51
N LEU A 59 -2.64 -12.70 8.55
CA LEU A 59 -1.52 -11.78 8.41
C LEU A 59 -0.24 -12.46 7.90
N ALA A 60 -0.01 -13.73 8.26
CA ALA A 60 1.10 -14.50 7.71
C ALA A 60 0.94 -14.73 6.19
N ARG A 61 -0.29 -15.00 5.72
CA ARG A 61 -0.58 -15.11 4.28
C ARG A 61 -0.38 -13.79 3.56
N LEU A 62 -0.86 -12.68 4.13
CA LEU A 62 -0.59 -11.35 3.57
C LEU A 62 0.91 -11.11 3.42
N ALA A 63 1.69 -11.41 4.46
CA ALA A 63 3.14 -11.24 4.40
C ALA A 63 3.80 -12.13 3.32
N GLU A 64 3.29 -13.34 3.10
CA GLU A 64 3.76 -14.24 2.04
C GLU A 64 3.44 -13.66 0.64
N GLU A 65 2.24 -13.12 0.45
CA GLU A 65 1.83 -12.44 -0.78
C GLU A 65 2.72 -11.23 -1.07
N GLU A 66 2.96 -10.36 -0.07
CA GLU A 66 3.83 -9.17 -0.20
C GLU A 66 5.29 -9.54 -0.52
N LEU A 67 5.83 -10.61 0.09
CA LEU A 67 7.16 -11.10 -0.25
C LEU A 67 7.23 -11.66 -1.67
N ASN A 68 6.15 -12.27 -2.15
CA ASN A 68 6.05 -12.71 -3.55
C ASN A 68 6.01 -11.51 -4.50
N HIS A 69 5.25 -10.45 -4.17
CA HIS A 69 5.20 -9.21 -4.93
C HIS A 69 6.59 -8.56 -4.99
N TYR A 70 7.25 -8.41 -3.83
CA TYR A 70 8.63 -7.91 -3.74
C TYR A 70 9.58 -8.66 -4.67
N ARG A 71 9.57 -10.00 -4.63
CA ARG A 71 10.41 -10.83 -5.49
C ARG A 71 10.12 -10.57 -6.97
N ARG A 72 8.85 -10.49 -7.37
CA ARG A 72 8.46 -10.27 -8.77
C ARG A 72 8.85 -8.89 -9.28
N VAL A 73 8.76 -7.86 -8.44
CA VAL A 73 9.25 -6.52 -8.79
C VAL A 73 10.78 -6.53 -8.97
N LEU A 74 11.52 -7.27 -8.13
CA LEU A 74 12.97 -7.43 -8.29
C LEU A 74 13.34 -8.19 -9.58
N GLU A 75 12.59 -9.24 -9.92
CA GLU A 75 12.77 -9.98 -11.18
C GLU A 75 12.54 -9.04 -12.38
N LEU A 76 11.50 -8.20 -12.33
CA LEU A 76 11.24 -7.22 -13.37
C LEU A 76 12.35 -6.17 -13.50
N LEU A 77 12.93 -5.68 -12.40
CA LEU A 77 14.13 -4.83 -12.43
C LEU A 77 15.29 -5.55 -13.12
N GLN A 78 15.55 -6.80 -12.74
CA GLN A 78 16.62 -7.61 -13.31
C GLN A 78 16.44 -7.85 -14.81
N ASP A 79 15.24 -8.15 -15.26
CA ASP A 79 14.91 -8.40 -16.69
C ASP A 79 15.16 -7.15 -17.56
N HIS A 80 15.08 -5.96 -16.98
CA HIS A 80 15.40 -4.69 -17.65
C HIS A 80 16.86 -4.26 -17.49
N GLY A 81 17.68 -5.02 -16.76
CA GLY A 81 19.06 -4.63 -16.46
C GLY A 81 19.16 -3.45 -15.48
N TRP A 82 18.11 -3.19 -14.71
CA TRP A 82 18.05 -2.12 -13.72
C TRP A 82 18.47 -2.62 -12.34
N ALA A 83 19.00 -1.70 -11.53
CA ALA A 83 19.40 -1.99 -10.16
C ALA A 83 18.30 -1.55 -9.18
N LEU A 84 18.14 -2.29 -8.08
CA LEU A 84 17.34 -1.80 -6.96
C LEU A 84 18.03 -0.58 -6.34
N ARG A 85 17.41 0.57 -6.46
CA ARG A 85 17.91 1.82 -5.86
C ARG A 85 17.73 1.82 -4.34
N PRO A 86 18.53 2.61 -3.60
CA PRO A 86 18.32 2.77 -2.15
C PRO A 86 16.92 3.29 -1.83
N ASP A 87 16.39 2.88 -0.68
CA ASP A 87 15.11 3.37 -0.16
C ASP A 87 15.20 4.87 0.19
N ALA A 88 14.52 5.69 -0.59
CA ALA A 88 14.48 7.14 -0.38
C ALA A 88 13.56 7.56 0.77
N GLY A 89 12.89 6.61 1.42
CA GLY A 89 11.85 6.86 2.40
C GLY A 89 10.51 7.21 1.76
N ASN A 90 9.49 7.25 2.59
CA ASN A 90 8.10 7.49 2.19
C ASN A 90 7.46 8.50 3.15
N ALA A 91 7.37 9.77 2.72
CA ALA A 91 6.83 10.84 3.54
C ALA A 91 5.33 10.67 3.83
N TYR A 92 4.57 10.12 2.87
CA TYR A 92 3.15 9.81 3.04
C TYR A 92 2.95 8.76 4.14
N ALA A 93 3.61 7.60 4.05
CA ALA A 93 3.51 6.56 5.07
C ALA A 93 4.01 7.05 6.43
N ALA A 94 5.09 7.86 6.47
CA ALA A 94 5.60 8.44 7.70
C ALA A 94 4.57 9.37 8.37
N ALA A 95 3.86 10.19 7.59
CA ALA A 95 2.79 11.06 8.11
C ALA A 95 1.65 10.26 8.73
N LEU A 96 1.21 9.16 8.08
CA LEU A 96 0.19 8.27 8.63
C LEU A 96 0.68 7.56 9.90
N HIS A 97 1.88 7.02 9.89
CA HIS A 97 2.45 6.36 11.08
C HIS A 97 2.66 7.30 12.27
N ALA A 98 2.88 8.60 12.02
CA ALA A 98 2.99 9.59 13.08
C ALA A 98 1.67 9.79 13.88
N THR A 99 0.53 9.40 13.31
CA THR A 99 -0.77 9.46 13.97
C THR A 99 -1.06 8.26 14.88
N THR A 100 -0.23 7.20 14.81
CA THR A 100 -0.46 6.00 15.61
C THR A 100 -0.16 6.26 17.08
N GLY A 101 -1.05 5.78 17.96
CA GLY A 101 -0.89 5.87 19.40
C GLY A 101 0.42 5.26 19.89
N ARG A 102 0.91 5.72 21.06
CA ARG A 102 2.21 5.29 21.61
C ARG A 102 2.20 3.89 22.24
N GLY A 103 1.02 3.32 22.51
CA GLY A 103 0.89 2.00 23.13
C GLY A 103 -0.57 1.56 23.31
N GLY A 104 -0.74 0.34 23.85
CA GLY A 104 -2.06 -0.22 24.15
C GLY A 104 -2.92 -0.61 22.96
N PRO A 105 -4.23 -0.88 23.19
CA PRO A 105 -5.17 -1.30 22.15
C PRO A 105 -5.31 -0.27 21.03
N ASP A 106 -5.30 1.02 21.35
CA ASP A 106 -5.43 2.11 20.37
C ASP A 106 -4.30 2.08 19.33
N ARG A 107 -3.08 1.74 19.77
CA ARG A 107 -1.96 1.59 18.84
C ARG A 107 -2.17 0.44 17.84
N LEU A 108 -2.73 -0.68 18.27
CA LEU A 108 -3.03 -1.81 17.39
C LEU A 108 -4.11 -1.43 16.38
N LEU A 109 -5.19 -0.77 16.86
CA LEU A 109 -6.25 -0.26 16.00
C LEU A 109 -5.69 0.68 14.93
N ASP A 110 -4.92 1.68 15.35
CA ASP A 110 -4.30 2.66 14.44
C ASP A 110 -3.41 1.97 13.40
N ARG A 111 -2.58 1.01 13.80
CA ARG A 111 -1.70 0.29 12.88
C ARG A 111 -2.45 -0.55 11.85
N LEU A 112 -3.55 -1.20 12.24
CA LEU A 112 -4.42 -1.93 11.29
C LEU A 112 -5.07 -0.98 10.29
N LEU A 113 -5.61 0.14 10.76
CA LEU A 113 -6.27 1.12 9.90
C LEU A 113 -5.30 1.88 9.00
N VAL A 114 -4.12 2.24 9.50
CA VAL A 114 -3.06 2.86 8.69
C VAL A 114 -2.59 1.90 7.59
N ALA A 115 -2.39 0.61 7.91
CA ALA A 115 -2.08 -0.39 6.89
C ALA A 115 -3.21 -0.45 5.83
N ALA A 116 -4.48 -0.53 6.23
CA ALA A 116 -5.61 -0.54 5.30
C ALA A 116 -5.64 0.70 4.38
N LEU A 117 -5.28 1.90 4.89
CA LEU A 117 -5.24 3.13 4.10
C LEU A 117 -4.08 3.16 3.12
N ILE A 118 -2.91 2.65 3.51
CA ILE A 118 -1.74 2.55 2.62
C ILE A 118 -2.06 1.62 1.46
N GLU A 119 -2.62 0.41 1.71
CA GLU A 119 -3.02 -0.53 0.67
C GLU A 119 -4.11 0.06 -0.25
N ALA A 120 -5.09 0.77 0.32
CA ALA A 120 -6.12 1.42 -0.49
C ALA A 120 -5.54 2.50 -1.41
N ARG A 121 -4.53 3.25 -0.96
CA ARG A 121 -3.83 4.23 -1.78
C ARG A 121 -2.93 3.57 -2.83
N SER A 122 -2.25 2.46 -2.49
CA SER A 122 -1.52 1.63 -3.45
C SER A 122 -2.46 1.18 -4.57
N CYS A 123 -3.59 0.58 -4.23
CA CYS A 123 -4.60 0.12 -5.19
C CYS A 123 -5.05 1.25 -6.15
N GLU A 124 -5.37 2.45 -5.62
CA GLU A 124 -5.75 3.60 -6.45
C GLU A 124 -4.64 4.02 -7.42
N ARG A 125 -3.40 4.09 -6.94
CA ARG A 125 -2.26 4.54 -7.73
C ARG A 125 -1.80 3.50 -8.75
N LEU A 126 -1.83 2.21 -8.41
CA LEU A 126 -1.56 1.12 -9.35
C LEU A 126 -2.55 1.14 -10.51
N LYS A 127 -3.83 1.40 -10.23
CA LYS A 127 -4.85 1.58 -11.27
C LYS A 127 -4.56 2.77 -12.18
N LEU A 128 -4.15 3.91 -11.62
CA LEU A 128 -3.74 5.07 -12.42
C LEU A 128 -2.49 4.79 -13.27
N LEU A 129 -1.53 4.02 -12.75
CA LEU A 129 -0.36 3.59 -13.52
C LEU A 129 -0.76 2.68 -14.67
N GLU A 130 -1.69 1.74 -14.47
CA GLU A 130 -2.23 0.89 -15.52
C GLU A 130 -2.88 1.72 -16.63
N GLU A 131 -3.78 2.63 -16.26
CA GLU A 131 -4.45 3.53 -17.19
C GLU A 131 -3.45 4.44 -17.93
N GLY A 132 -2.48 5.00 -17.22
CA GLY A 132 -1.41 5.85 -17.77
C GLY A 132 -0.43 5.06 -18.64
N ALA A 133 -0.09 3.84 -18.26
CA ALA A 133 0.79 2.96 -19.03
C ALA A 133 0.18 2.58 -20.40
N ALA A 134 -1.13 2.66 -20.57
CA ALA A 134 -1.77 2.45 -21.87
C ALA A 134 -1.28 3.44 -22.94
N ALA A 135 -0.89 4.65 -22.55
CA ALA A 135 -0.32 5.66 -23.46
C ALA A 135 1.21 5.54 -23.62
N TRP A 136 1.89 4.76 -22.79
CA TRP A 136 3.35 4.63 -22.81
C TRP A 136 3.80 3.66 -23.91
N GLN A 137 4.41 4.19 -24.97
CA GLN A 137 4.94 3.41 -26.08
C GLN A 137 6.20 2.62 -25.65
N GLY A 138 6.25 1.33 -26.01
CA GLY A 138 7.40 0.45 -25.71
C GLY A 138 7.37 -0.21 -24.34
N ARG A 139 6.28 -0.10 -23.60
CA ARG A 139 6.12 -0.81 -22.32
C ARG A 139 6.20 -2.32 -22.47
N PRO A 140 6.90 -3.04 -21.59
CA PRO A 140 6.85 -4.48 -21.52
C PRO A 140 5.47 -4.96 -21.05
N ARG A 141 4.90 -5.96 -21.73
CA ARG A 141 3.60 -6.53 -21.33
C ARG A 141 3.64 -7.08 -19.90
N ALA A 142 4.74 -7.71 -19.52
CA ALA A 142 4.94 -8.26 -18.18
C ALA A 142 4.73 -7.22 -17.06
N TRP A 143 5.07 -5.95 -17.30
CA TRP A 143 4.84 -4.89 -16.33
C TRP A 143 3.36 -4.56 -16.16
N LEU A 144 2.59 -4.49 -17.24
CA LEU A 144 1.14 -4.27 -17.15
C LEU A 144 0.44 -5.43 -16.44
N ASP A 145 0.81 -6.66 -16.78
CA ASP A 145 0.22 -7.86 -16.17
C ASP A 145 0.50 -7.86 -14.66
N LEU A 146 1.71 -7.42 -14.24
CA LEU A 146 2.06 -7.24 -12.84
C LEU A 146 1.21 -6.15 -12.15
N LEU A 147 1.10 -4.95 -12.74
CA LEU A 147 0.31 -3.86 -12.15
C LEU A 147 -1.15 -4.24 -11.93
N LEU A 148 -1.76 -4.94 -12.90
CA LEU A 148 -3.13 -5.44 -12.81
C LEU A 148 -3.33 -6.45 -11.68
N GLU A 149 -2.36 -7.32 -11.47
CA GLU A 149 -2.41 -8.31 -10.40
C GLU A 149 -2.24 -7.64 -9.03
N LEU A 150 -1.23 -6.77 -8.91
CA LEU A 150 -0.97 -6.04 -7.67
C LEU A 150 -2.18 -5.18 -7.26
N GLU A 151 -2.82 -4.46 -8.18
CA GLU A 151 -4.03 -3.66 -7.89
C GLU A 151 -5.12 -4.49 -7.21
N ARG A 152 -5.35 -5.72 -7.69
CA ARG A 152 -6.35 -6.63 -7.11
C ARG A 152 -5.95 -7.14 -5.73
N CYS A 153 -4.66 -7.46 -5.54
CA CYS A 153 -4.14 -7.91 -4.25
C CYS A 153 -4.25 -6.80 -3.20
N GLU A 154 -3.83 -5.58 -3.54
CA GLU A 154 -3.90 -4.41 -2.66
C GLU A 154 -5.34 -4.11 -2.20
N ALA A 155 -6.33 -4.27 -3.09
CA ALA A 155 -7.73 -4.16 -2.72
C ALA A 155 -8.13 -5.21 -1.67
N GLY A 156 -7.66 -6.44 -1.81
CA GLY A 156 -7.86 -7.53 -0.85
C GLY A 156 -7.19 -7.27 0.50
N HIS A 157 -5.94 -6.78 0.48
CA HIS A 157 -5.17 -6.44 1.69
C HIS A 157 -5.83 -5.31 2.48
N ALA A 158 -6.27 -4.23 1.81
CA ALA A 158 -7.00 -3.14 2.44
C ALA A 158 -8.26 -3.64 3.17
N LEU A 159 -9.06 -4.49 2.51
CA LEU A 159 -10.25 -5.11 3.11
C LEU A 159 -9.90 -5.99 4.31
N ALA A 160 -8.83 -6.80 4.23
CA ALA A 160 -8.40 -7.70 5.30
C ALA A 160 -8.01 -6.90 6.56
N TYR A 161 -7.16 -5.90 6.43
CA TYR A 161 -6.76 -5.04 7.56
C TYR A 161 -7.94 -4.30 8.19
N ARG A 162 -8.81 -3.72 7.35
CA ARG A 162 -10.04 -3.06 7.83
C ARG A 162 -10.96 -4.03 8.56
N SER A 163 -11.16 -5.24 8.02
CA SER A 163 -12.02 -6.25 8.64
C SER A 163 -11.48 -6.69 10.01
N LEU A 164 -10.18 -6.95 10.12
CA LEU A 164 -9.53 -7.25 11.40
C LEU A 164 -9.73 -6.13 12.44
N ALA A 165 -9.63 -4.86 12.01
CA ALA A 165 -9.87 -3.73 12.90
C ALA A 165 -11.33 -3.69 13.37
N VAL A 166 -12.30 -3.86 12.46
CA VAL A 166 -13.73 -3.84 12.81
C VAL A 166 -14.13 -5.05 13.66
N GLU A 167 -13.66 -6.24 13.34
CA GLU A 167 -13.94 -7.45 14.13
C GLU A 167 -13.45 -7.33 15.56
N ARG A 168 -12.29 -6.71 15.76
CA ARG A 168 -11.66 -6.61 17.09
C ARG A 168 -12.13 -5.43 17.92
N PHE A 169 -12.42 -4.29 17.30
CA PHE A 169 -12.68 -3.03 17.99
C PHE A 169 -14.12 -2.51 17.78
N GLY A 170 -14.92 -3.18 16.93
CA GLY A 170 -16.31 -2.82 16.69
C GLY A 170 -16.49 -1.42 16.10
N PRO A 171 -17.54 -0.68 16.53
CA PRO A 171 -17.86 0.65 15.98
C PRO A 171 -16.72 1.68 16.13
N ALA A 172 -15.93 1.60 17.20
CA ALA A 172 -14.79 2.50 17.43
C ALA A 172 -13.76 2.45 16.27
N ALA A 173 -13.65 1.30 15.58
CA ALA A 173 -12.80 1.20 14.40
C ALA A 173 -13.31 2.04 13.22
N LEU A 174 -14.63 2.17 13.07
CA LEU A 174 -15.23 2.98 11.99
C LEU A 174 -15.06 4.47 12.26
N ASP A 175 -15.29 4.91 13.51
CA ASP A 175 -15.11 6.30 13.93
C ASP A 175 -13.64 6.72 13.76
N ARG A 176 -12.72 5.81 14.15
CA ARG A 176 -11.28 6.07 14.01
C ARG A 176 -10.83 6.09 12.56
N LEU A 177 -11.37 5.19 11.73
CA LEU A 177 -11.11 5.17 10.28
C LEU A 177 -11.53 6.47 9.62
N ASP A 178 -12.71 7.00 10.00
CA ASP A 178 -13.23 8.26 9.48
C ASP A 178 -12.26 9.43 9.77
N ALA A 179 -11.75 9.51 10.99
CA ALA A 179 -10.74 10.49 11.37
C ALA A 179 -9.41 10.30 10.61
N LEU A 180 -8.96 9.06 10.40
CA LEU A 180 -7.72 8.77 9.68
C LEU A 180 -7.84 9.04 8.18
N LEU A 181 -9.01 8.94 7.58
CA LEU A 181 -9.26 9.31 6.19
C LEU A 181 -9.03 10.81 5.93
N GLU A 182 -9.31 11.69 6.90
CA GLU A 182 -8.96 13.12 6.78
C GLU A 182 -7.44 13.33 6.82
N VAL A 183 -6.77 12.66 7.75
CA VAL A 183 -5.30 12.74 7.85
C VAL A 183 -4.63 12.19 6.58
N GLU A 184 -5.13 11.10 6.03
CA GLU A 184 -4.68 10.51 4.78
C GLU A 184 -4.82 11.51 3.62
N ALA A 185 -5.97 12.16 3.50
CA ALA A 185 -6.22 13.15 2.46
C ALA A 185 -5.29 14.38 2.56
N GLU A 186 -4.94 14.80 3.76
CA GLU A 186 -3.95 15.87 3.99
C GLU A 186 -2.55 15.40 3.65
N ALA A 187 -2.16 14.21 4.09
CA ALA A 187 -0.84 13.63 3.84
C ALA A 187 -0.58 13.50 2.34
N ILE A 188 -1.52 12.97 1.57
CA ILE A 188 -1.33 12.76 0.13
C ILE A 188 -1.31 14.07 -0.66
N ARG A 189 -2.10 15.08 -0.25
CA ARG A 189 -2.06 16.42 -0.86
C ARG A 189 -0.74 17.13 -0.64
N GLY A 190 -0.11 16.90 0.51
CA GLY A 190 1.18 17.49 0.85
C GLY A 190 2.39 16.79 0.22
N CYS A 191 2.22 15.61 -0.35
CA CYS A 191 3.32 14.85 -0.96
C CYS A 191 3.64 15.36 -2.37
N PRO A 192 4.91 15.69 -2.66
CA PRO A 192 5.33 16.03 -4.01
C PRO A 192 5.21 14.81 -4.94
N TRP A 193 4.80 15.04 -6.18
CA TRP A 193 4.77 13.98 -7.19
C TRP A 193 6.19 13.58 -7.59
N ARG A 194 6.42 12.30 -7.62
CA ARG A 194 7.70 11.70 -8.01
C ARG A 194 7.46 10.31 -8.62
N SER A 195 8.52 9.69 -9.14
CA SER A 195 8.48 8.30 -9.63
C SER A 195 8.49 7.34 -8.43
N ALA A 196 7.36 7.25 -7.75
CA ALA A 196 7.12 6.44 -6.56
C ALA A 196 5.62 6.14 -6.44
N VAL A 197 5.28 5.00 -5.83
CA VAL A 197 3.88 4.63 -5.59
C VAL A 197 3.26 5.55 -4.53
N HIS A 198 4.03 6.02 -3.56
CA HIS A 198 3.56 6.95 -2.51
C HIS A 198 4.44 8.18 -2.36
#